data_18da5ffc77bd86110fc7975223312268
#
_entry.id   18da5ffc77bd86110fc7975223312268
#
_cell.length_a   1.000
_cell.length_b   1.000
_cell.length_c   1.000
_cell.angle_alpha   90.00
_cell.angle_beta   90.00
_cell.angle_gamma   90.00
#
_symmetry.space_group_name_H-M   'P 1'
#
loop_
_entity.id
_entity.type
_entity.pdbx_description
1 polymer ?
#
loop_
_entity_poly.entity_id
_entity_poly.type
_entity_poly.pdbx_seq_one_letter_code
_entity_poly.pdbx_strand_id
1 'polypeptide(L)'
;NVHVAPGLGNAMGAIYAAKFANTPIIITAGQQELGHGLTEPLLYDSLVPMAEPLVKWAVEVTRLQDLPRIVRRAAKIAMTPPMGPVFISLPGDILNEEDALELGSRTRIQTKVCPTEETLNALADRMIEAKNPVILVGHEIATDRAFEEAGNIADVLGCAVYQQTVQYGAHFPSTHPCFMGALSRDQQQVRDVLSPYDLLIVLGADVLRMSVWAPVEPLPDGMPIIQIGQRDWEMGKNFPTEMAVRADIKETMAALTPIPVSYTHLTLPTIAIV
;
A
#
# COMPACT_ATOMS: atom_id res chain seq x y z
N ASN A 1 -11.87 -10.14 -16.16
CA ASN A 1 -11.84 -11.45 -16.76
C ASN A 1 -10.96 -11.47 -18.00
N VAL A 2 -10.12 -12.49 -18.13
CA VAL A 2 -9.25 -12.73 -19.29
C VAL A 2 -9.51 -14.15 -19.85
N HIS A 3 -8.89 -14.49 -20.96
CA HIS A 3 -9.11 -15.78 -21.62
C HIS A 3 -7.79 -16.51 -21.80
N VAL A 4 -7.69 -17.71 -21.23
CA VAL A 4 -6.58 -18.67 -21.30
C VAL A 4 -5.19 -18.03 -21.09
N ALA A 5 -4.11 -18.74 -21.39
CA ALA A 5 -2.75 -18.29 -21.13
C ALA A 5 -2.36 -16.99 -21.84
N PRO A 6 -2.61 -16.78 -23.14
CA PRO A 6 -2.31 -15.51 -23.78
C PRO A 6 -3.04 -14.31 -23.20
N GLY A 7 -4.33 -14.49 -22.78
CA GLY A 7 -5.10 -13.44 -22.16
C GLY A 7 -4.54 -13.05 -20.79
N LEU A 8 -4.14 -14.03 -19.99
CA LEU A 8 -3.46 -13.79 -18.72
C LEU A 8 -2.09 -13.13 -18.95
N GLY A 9 -1.29 -13.64 -19.88
CA GLY A 9 0.00 -13.06 -20.25
C GLY A 9 -0.09 -11.57 -20.58
N ASN A 10 -1.08 -11.19 -21.40
CA ASN A 10 -1.32 -9.79 -21.75
C ASN A 10 -1.75 -8.93 -20.55
N ALA A 11 -2.39 -9.51 -19.54
CA ALA A 11 -2.84 -8.80 -18.33
C ALA A 11 -1.75 -8.65 -17.26
N MET A 12 -0.60 -9.34 -17.36
CA MET A 12 0.41 -9.39 -16.30
C MET A 12 0.93 -8.02 -15.89
N GLY A 13 1.09 -7.08 -16.83
CA GLY A 13 1.48 -5.70 -16.50
C GLY A 13 0.48 -4.97 -15.61
N ALA A 14 -0.83 -5.14 -15.88
CA ALA A 14 -1.90 -4.57 -15.06
C ALA A 14 -1.99 -5.25 -13.69
N ILE A 15 -1.79 -6.57 -13.63
CA ILE A 15 -1.75 -7.34 -12.36
C ILE A 15 -0.55 -6.89 -11.51
N TYR A 16 0.61 -6.67 -12.12
CA TYR A 16 1.78 -6.10 -11.48
C TYR A 16 1.46 -4.73 -10.87
N ALA A 17 0.84 -3.83 -11.65
CA ALA A 17 0.45 -2.51 -11.14
C ALA A 17 -0.55 -2.62 -9.96
N ALA A 18 -1.53 -3.52 -10.04
CA ALA A 18 -2.48 -3.77 -8.94
C ALA A 18 -1.79 -4.30 -7.67
N LYS A 19 -0.78 -5.18 -7.80
CA LYS A 19 0.02 -5.67 -6.68
C LYS A 19 0.73 -4.53 -5.96
N PHE A 20 1.43 -3.67 -6.70
CA PHE A 20 2.21 -2.58 -6.12
C PHE A 20 1.35 -1.43 -5.59
N ALA A 21 0.17 -1.21 -6.19
CA ALA A 21 -0.82 -0.25 -5.69
C ALA A 21 -1.67 -0.80 -4.53
N ASN A 22 -1.46 -2.06 -4.11
CA ASN A 22 -2.30 -2.75 -3.12
C ASN A 22 -3.81 -2.69 -3.48
N THR A 23 -4.12 -2.78 -4.77
CA THR A 23 -5.49 -2.71 -5.26
C THR A 23 -6.19 -4.06 -5.08
N PRO A 24 -7.30 -4.13 -4.33
CA PRO A 24 -8.06 -5.37 -4.18
C PRO A 24 -8.84 -5.66 -5.47
N ILE A 25 -8.39 -6.66 -6.22
CA ILE A 25 -9.03 -7.09 -7.46
C ILE A 25 -9.08 -8.61 -7.54
N ILE A 26 -10.19 -9.17 -8.03
CA ILE A 26 -10.31 -10.57 -8.42
C ILE A 26 -10.12 -10.65 -9.94
N ILE A 27 -9.08 -11.33 -10.36
CA ILE A 27 -8.82 -11.64 -11.77
C ILE A 27 -9.34 -13.06 -12.02
N THR A 28 -10.14 -13.23 -13.05
CA THR A 28 -10.59 -14.55 -13.50
C THR A 28 -10.09 -14.83 -14.92
N ALA A 29 -9.75 -16.05 -15.20
CA ALA A 29 -9.44 -16.50 -16.56
C ALA A 29 -10.21 -17.75 -16.91
N GLY A 30 -10.87 -17.77 -18.08
CA GLY A 30 -11.34 -19.02 -18.65
C GLY A 30 -10.14 -19.93 -18.99
N GLN A 31 -10.29 -21.23 -18.76
CA GLN A 31 -9.29 -22.24 -19.02
C GLN A 31 -9.90 -23.37 -19.85
N GLN A 32 -9.05 -24.13 -20.52
CA GLN A 32 -9.46 -25.41 -21.15
C GLN A 32 -10.05 -26.36 -20.09
N GLU A 33 -10.83 -27.33 -20.52
CA GLU A 33 -11.48 -28.32 -19.65
C GLU A 33 -10.48 -29.10 -18.82
N LEU A 34 -10.88 -29.44 -17.59
CA LEU A 34 -10.10 -30.31 -16.71
C LEU A 34 -9.81 -31.64 -17.41
N GLY A 35 -8.59 -32.13 -17.32
CA GLY A 35 -8.17 -33.35 -17.99
C GLY A 35 -7.79 -33.18 -19.49
N HIS A 36 -8.18 -32.07 -20.14
CA HIS A 36 -7.76 -31.80 -21.52
C HIS A 36 -6.30 -31.28 -21.58
N GLY A 37 -5.79 -30.69 -20.50
CA GLY A 37 -4.45 -30.12 -20.42
C GLY A 37 -3.30 -31.10 -20.75
N LEU A 38 -3.50 -32.43 -20.53
CA LEU A 38 -2.50 -33.44 -20.86
C LEU A 38 -2.17 -33.48 -22.38
N THR A 39 -3.11 -33.08 -23.22
CA THR A 39 -2.92 -33.07 -24.68
C THR A 39 -2.39 -31.72 -25.20
N GLU A 40 -2.06 -30.80 -24.29
CA GLU A 40 -1.53 -29.46 -24.61
C GLU A 40 -2.36 -28.75 -25.70
N PRO A 41 -3.69 -28.54 -25.45
CA PRO A 41 -4.55 -27.94 -26.45
C PRO A 41 -4.13 -26.50 -26.76
N LEU A 42 -4.60 -25.98 -27.90
CA LEU A 42 -4.30 -24.62 -28.32
C LEU A 42 -4.59 -23.60 -27.19
N LEU A 43 -3.64 -22.69 -26.97
CA LEU A 43 -3.69 -21.61 -25.96
C LEU A 43 -3.65 -22.11 -24.51
N TYR A 44 -3.41 -23.38 -24.27
CA TYR A 44 -3.27 -23.94 -22.94
C TYR A 44 -1.90 -23.62 -22.32
N ASP A 45 -1.90 -23.29 -21.07
CA ASP A 45 -0.78 -23.39 -20.14
C ASP A 45 -1.35 -23.39 -18.71
N SER A 46 -0.54 -23.72 -17.72
CA SER A 46 -0.93 -23.71 -16.31
C SER A 46 -1.09 -22.29 -15.80
N LEU A 47 -2.33 -21.80 -15.66
CA LEU A 47 -2.61 -20.40 -15.34
C LEU A 47 -2.25 -20.02 -13.90
N VAL A 48 -2.42 -20.94 -12.94
CA VAL A 48 -2.11 -20.68 -11.53
C VAL A 48 -0.64 -20.35 -11.32
N PRO A 49 0.34 -21.16 -11.78
CA PRO A 49 1.76 -20.82 -11.67
C PRO A 49 2.14 -19.51 -12.39
N MET A 50 1.47 -19.19 -13.50
CA MET A 50 1.69 -17.93 -14.19
C MET A 50 1.28 -16.72 -13.35
N ALA A 51 0.17 -16.81 -12.61
CA ALA A 51 -0.37 -15.71 -11.82
C ALA A 51 0.31 -15.56 -10.44
N GLU A 52 0.71 -16.68 -9.81
CA GLU A 52 1.20 -16.73 -8.41
C GLU A 52 2.24 -15.65 -8.04
N PRO A 53 3.25 -15.34 -8.87
CA PRO A 53 4.25 -14.34 -8.51
C PRO A 53 3.68 -12.92 -8.30
N LEU A 54 2.51 -12.64 -8.87
CA LEU A 54 1.92 -11.30 -8.89
C LEU A 54 0.64 -11.15 -8.08
N VAL A 55 0.13 -12.23 -7.48
CA VAL A 55 -1.13 -12.20 -6.72
C VAL A 55 -0.94 -12.68 -5.28
N LYS A 56 -1.88 -12.31 -4.42
CA LYS A 56 -1.88 -12.79 -3.02
C LYS A 56 -2.32 -14.24 -2.89
N TRP A 57 -3.10 -14.70 -3.83
CA TRP A 57 -3.60 -16.06 -3.86
C TRP A 57 -4.09 -16.39 -5.27
N ALA A 58 -3.82 -17.61 -5.71
CA ALA A 58 -4.27 -18.13 -6.98
C ALA A 58 -4.89 -19.51 -6.77
N VAL A 59 -5.91 -19.85 -7.56
CA VAL A 59 -6.58 -21.13 -7.49
C VAL A 59 -7.22 -21.47 -8.83
N GLU A 60 -7.26 -22.77 -9.18
CA GLU A 60 -8.13 -23.30 -10.22
C GLU A 60 -9.35 -23.96 -9.60
N VAL A 61 -10.53 -23.70 -10.16
CA VAL A 61 -11.77 -24.32 -9.73
C VAL A 61 -11.84 -25.72 -10.34
N THR A 62 -11.89 -26.75 -9.50
CA THR A 62 -11.96 -28.15 -9.91
C THR A 62 -13.32 -28.80 -9.66
N ARG A 63 -14.23 -28.10 -9.01
CA ARG A 63 -15.60 -28.55 -8.72
C ARG A 63 -16.52 -27.33 -8.62
N LEU A 64 -17.68 -27.39 -9.29
CA LEU A 64 -18.65 -26.31 -9.25
C LEU A 64 -19.12 -25.99 -7.83
N GLN A 65 -19.32 -26.99 -6.97
CA GLN A 65 -19.77 -26.82 -5.58
C GLN A 65 -18.81 -26.01 -4.71
N ASP A 66 -17.52 -25.92 -5.09
CA ASP A 66 -16.53 -25.12 -4.38
C ASP A 66 -16.46 -23.66 -4.84
N LEU A 67 -17.03 -23.33 -6.00
CA LEU A 67 -16.98 -21.97 -6.58
C LEU A 67 -17.48 -20.87 -5.63
N PRO A 68 -18.62 -20.99 -4.94
CA PRO A 68 -19.05 -19.95 -3.99
C PRO A 68 -18.06 -19.74 -2.85
N ARG A 69 -17.46 -20.81 -2.34
CA ARG A 69 -16.43 -20.75 -1.29
C ARG A 69 -15.16 -20.10 -1.79
N ILE A 70 -14.71 -20.43 -3.00
CA ILE A 70 -13.54 -19.86 -3.65
C ILE A 70 -13.72 -18.36 -3.85
N VAL A 71 -14.85 -17.91 -4.39
CA VAL A 71 -15.13 -16.48 -4.60
C VAL A 71 -15.16 -15.70 -3.29
N ARG A 72 -15.82 -16.24 -2.23
CA ARG A 72 -15.81 -15.60 -0.92
C ARG A 72 -14.41 -15.50 -0.33
N ARG A 73 -13.60 -16.57 -0.46
CA ARG A 73 -12.19 -16.57 -0.01
C ARG A 73 -11.37 -15.57 -0.80
N ALA A 74 -11.52 -15.51 -2.11
CA ALA A 74 -10.85 -14.55 -2.98
C ALA A 74 -11.13 -13.10 -2.56
N ALA A 75 -12.41 -12.76 -2.38
CA ALA A 75 -12.82 -11.44 -1.93
C ALA A 75 -12.24 -11.09 -0.55
N LYS A 76 -12.31 -12.04 0.41
CA LYS A 76 -11.72 -11.86 1.75
C LYS A 76 -10.21 -11.61 1.68
N ILE A 77 -9.47 -12.41 0.90
CA ILE A 77 -8.00 -12.28 0.77
C ILE A 77 -7.63 -10.97 0.08
N ALA A 78 -8.32 -10.64 -1.03
CA ALA A 78 -8.05 -9.40 -1.76
C ALA A 78 -8.22 -8.15 -0.88
N MET A 79 -9.26 -8.13 -0.05
CA MET A 79 -9.63 -6.99 0.80
C MET A 79 -8.97 -6.96 2.18
N THR A 80 -8.23 -8.01 2.57
CA THR A 80 -7.48 -8.00 3.84
C THR A 80 -6.14 -7.30 3.64
N PRO A 81 -5.79 -6.25 4.41
CA PRO A 81 -4.51 -5.58 4.31
C PRO A 81 -3.29 -6.50 4.57
N PRO A 82 -2.18 -6.25 3.89
CA PRO A 82 -2.04 -5.38 2.74
C PRO A 82 -2.88 -5.90 1.58
N MET A 83 -3.81 -5.05 1.08
CA MET A 83 -4.74 -5.44 0.00
C MET A 83 -3.97 -5.77 -1.29
N GLY A 84 -4.62 -6.50 -2.21
CA GLY A 84 -3.97 -6.82 -3.47
C GLY A 84 -4.75 -7.80 -4.33
N PRO A 85 -4.25 -8.08 -5.55
CA PRO A 85 -4.91 -8.94 -6.51
C PRO A 85 -4.94 -10.41 -6.08
N VAL A 86 -5.98 -11.11 -6.50
CA VAL A 86 -6.13 -12.58 -6.42
C VAL A 86 -6.56 -13.12 -7.78
N PHE A 87 -6.28 -14.38 -8.03
CA PHE A 87 -6.55 -15.01 -9.32
C PHE A 87 -7.39 -16.29 -9.19
N ILE A 88 -8.35 -16.48 -10.10
CA ILE A 88 -9.17 -17.69 -10.19
C ILE A 88 -9.17 -18.18 -11.64
N SER A 89 -8.69 -19.40 -11.86
CA SER A 89 -8.83 -20.13 -13.11
C SER A 89 -10.17 -20.84 -13.15
N LEU A 90 -10.89 -20.71 -14.27
CA LEU A 90 -12.23 -21.24 -14.49
C LEU A 90 -12.24 -22.18 -15.69
N PRO A 91 -12.08 -23.50 -15.50
CA PRO A 91 -12.15 -24.49 -16.60
C PRO A 91 -13.51 -24.54 -17.28
N GLY A 92 -13.50 -24.86 -18.57
CA GLY A 92 -14.69 -24.84 -19.41
C GLY A 92 -15.79 -25.81 -18.97
N ASP A 93 -15.43 -27.01 -18.53
CA ASP A 93 -16.36 -27.98 -17.98
C ASP A 93 -17.08 -27.45 -16.73
N ILE A 94 -16.34 -26.83 -15.80
CA ILE A 94 -16.93 -26.21 -14.60
C ILE A 94 -17.88 -25.06 -14.98
N LEU A 95 -17.54 -24.26 -16.00
CA LEU A 95 -18.40 -23.16 -16.45
C LEU A 95 -19.68 -23.62 -17.15
N ASN A 96 -19.69 -24.86 -17.66
CA ASN A 96 -20.84 -25.47 -18.33
C ASN A 96 -21.70 -26.33 -17.39
N GLU A 97 -21.25 -26.57 -16.15
CA GLU A 97 -22.06 -27.32 -15.17
C GLU A 97 -23.16 -26.43 -14.56
N GLU A 98 -24.27 -27.09 -14.20
CA GLU A 98 -25.39 -26.48 -13.48
C GLU A 98 -25.68 -27.26 -12.19
N ASP A 99 -25.80 -26.56 -11.06
CA ASP A 99 -26.15 -27.13 -9.78
C ASP A 99 -26.81 -26.10 -8.86
N ALA A 100 -27.53 -26.56 -7.87
CA ALA A 100 -28.05 -25.72 -6.78
C ALA A 100 -26.94 -25.44 -5.79
N LEU A 101 -26.43 -24.19 -5.76
CA LEU A 101 -25.31 -23.81 -4.95
C LEU A 101 -25.71 -22.99 -3.72
N GLU A 102 -25.18 -23.35 -2.56
CA GLU A 102 -25.24 -22.52 -1.36
C GLU A 102 -24.22 -21.41 -1.42
N LEU A 103 -24.66 -20.16 -1.56
CA LEU A 103 -23.78 -19.02 -1.68
C LEU A 103 -23.10 -18.63 -0.35
N GLY A 104 -23.74 -18.93 0.79
CA GLY A 104 -23.28 -18.59 2.13
C GLY A 104 -23.16 -17.07 2.37
N SER A 105 -22.62 -16.69 3.52
CA SER A 105 -22.44 -15.28 3.91
C SER A 105 -20.99 -14.81 3.73
N ARG A 106 -20.82 -13.50 3.51
CA ARG A 106 -19.51 -12.85 3.44
C ARG A 106 -18.92 -12.65 4.83
N THR A 107 -17.59 -12.75 4.95
CA THR A 107 -16.85 -12.36 6.15
C THR A 107 -16.00 -11.14 5.84
N ARG A 108 -16.06 -10.12 6.68
CA ARG A 108 -15.11 -9.00 6.69
C ARG A 108 -14.28 -9.08 7.97
N ILE A 109 -12.98 -8.93 7.83
CA ILE A 109 -12.07 -8.85 8.97
C ILE A 109 -11.97 -7.40 9.39
N GLN A 110 -12.11 -7.13 10.70
CA GLN A 110 -11.75 -5.84 11.27
C GLN A 110 -10.22 -5.77 11.36
N THR A 111 -9.63 -4.83 10.65
CA THR A 111 -8.18 -4.73 10.48
C THR A 111 -7.59 -3.44 11.04
N LYS A 112 -8.42 -2.59 11.66
CA LYS A 112 -7.98 -1.35 12.25
C LYS A 112 -7.13 -1.62 13.49
N VAL A 113 -5.91 -1.10 13.49
CA VAL A 113 -4.93 -1.25 14.58
C VAL A 113 -4.44 0.14 14.95
N CYS A 114 -4.59 0.51 16.20
CA CYS A 114 -4.01 1.71 16.79
C CYS A 114 -2.83 1.30 17.68
N PRO A 115 -1.71 2.04 17.69
CA PRO A 115 -0.60 1.79 18.60
C PRO A 115 -1.01 1.93 20.08
N THR A 116 -0.21 1.37 20.97
CA THR A 116 -0.38 1.59 22.42
C THR A 116 -0.13 3.04 22.80
N GLU A 117 -0.67 3.48 23.93
CA GLU A 117 -0.46 4.83 24.45
C GLU A 117 1.04 5.16 24.64
N GLU A 118 1.83 4.19 25.12
CA GLU A 118 3.29 4.30 25.22
C GLU A 118 3.93 4.61 23.87
N THR A 119 3.56 3.85 22.83
CA THR A 119 4.07 4.07 21.46
C THR A 119 3.62 5.42 20.91
N LEU A 120 2.37 5.82 21.14
CA LEU A 120 1.85 7.12 20.70
C LEU A 120 2.61 8.28 21.36
N ASN A 121 2.88 8.20 22.65
CA ASN A 121 3.65 9.20 23.36
C ASN A 121 5.09 9.28 22.85
N ALA A 122 5.75 8.13 22.65
CA ALA A 122 7.11 8.11 22.10
C ALA A 122 7.17 8.68 20.66
N LEU A 123 6.17 8.40 19.82
CA LEU A 123 6.06 9.01 18.48
C LEU A 123 5.87 10.53 18.58
N ALA A 124 4.97 10.99 19.44
CA ALA A 124 4.72 12.43 19.63
C ALA A 124 5.96 13.16 20.13
N ASP A 125 6.62 12.65 21.17
CA ASP A 125 7.84 13.22 21.73
C ASP A 125 8.92 13.35 20.64
N ARG A 126 9.15 12.27 19.89
CA ARG A 126 10.16 12.26 18.82
C ARG A 126 9.85 13.23 17.68
N MET A 127 8.57 13.35 17.29
CA MET A 127 8.14 14.31 16.26
C MET A 127 8.29 15.77 16.71
N ILE A 128 8.02 16.05 17.99
CA ILE A 128 8.14 17.40 18.58
C ILE A 128 9.61 17.81 18.76
N GLU A 129 10.50 16.86 19.05
CA GLU A 129 11.93 17.12 19.19
C GLU A 129 12.60 17.56 17.88
N ALA A 130 12.04 17.18 16.75
CA ALA A 130 12.57 17.54 15.44
C ALA A 130 12.41 19.05 15.19
N LYS A 131 13.47 19.68 14.64
CA LYS A 131 13.46 21.12 14.35
C LYS A 131 12.90 21.44 12.98
N ASN A 132 13.07 20.52 12.04
CA ASN A 132 12.60 20.66 10.67
C ASN A 132 12.17 19.30 10.11
N PRO A 133 11.08 18.70 10.64
CA PRO A 133 10.59 17.42 10.14
C PRO A 133 9.98 17.56 8.74
N VAL A 134 9.93 16.44 8.01
CA VAL A 134 9.22 16.32 6.74
C VAL A 134 8.36 15.06 6.72
N ILE A 135 7.16 15.17 6.18
CA ILE A 135 6.23 14.04 6.03
C ILE A 135 6.29 13.52 4.58
N LEU A 136 6.43 12.20 4.44
CA LEU A 136 6.28 11.47 3.18
C LEU A 136 5.00 10.64 3.25
N VAL A 137 4.01 10.99 2.42
CA VAL A 137 2.73 10.30 2.38
C VAL A 137 2.63 9.32 1.21
N GLY A 138 1.94 8.21 1.43
CA GLY A 138 1.73 7.18 0.43
C GLY A 138 0.27 6.74 0.27
N HIS A 139 0.08 5.65 -0.45
CA HIS A 139 -1.23 5.18 -0.85
C HIS A 139 -2.12 4.73 0.33
N GLU A 140 -1.56 4.40 1.50
CA GLU A 140 -2.37 4.02 2.66
C GLU A 140 -3.20 5.20 3.19
N ILE A 141 -2.80 6.46 2.93
CA ILE A 141 -3.64 7.63 3.21
C ILE A 141 -5.00 7.51 2.50
N ALA A 142 -4.97 7.11 1.22
CA ALA A 142 -6.20 6.95 0.44
C ALA A 142 -6.99 5.70 0.85
N THR A 143 -6.33 4.57 1.09
CA THR A 143 -6.99 3.31 1.46
C THR A 143 -7.63 3.36 2.84
N ASP A 144 -7.00 4.04 3.78
CA ASP A 144 -7.50 4.24 5.16
C ASP A 144 -8.46 5.44 5.25
N ARG A 145 -8.58 6.24 4.17
CA ARG A 145 -9.35 7.50 4.14
C ARG A 145 -8.87 8.50 5.20
N ALA A 146 -7.57 8.64 5.31
CA ALA A 146 -6.88 9.42 6.34
C ALA A 146 -6.47 10.83 5.88
N PHE A 147 -7.14 11.40 4.87
CA PHE A 147 -6.75 12.70 4.30
C PHE A 147 -6.85 13.84 5.31
N GLU A 148 -7.91 13.87 6.12
CA GLU A 148 -8.15 14.89 7.14
C GLU A 148 -7.12 14.74 8.27
N GLU A 149 -6.93 13.53 8.78
CA GLU A 149 -6.02 13.25 9.88
C GLU A 149 -4.55 13.51 9.50
N ALA A 150 -4.16 13.20 8.24
CA ALA A 150 -2.84 13.53 7.72
C ALA A 150 -2.65 15.05 7.54
N GLY A 151 -3.69 15.77 7.15
CA GLY A 151 -3.68 17.24 7.12
C GLY A 151 -3.49 17.82 8.51
N ASN A 152 -4.29 17.36 9.48
CA ASN A 152 -4.23 17.86 10.86
C ASN A 152 -2.85 17.67 11.50
N ILE A 153 -2.20 16.52 11.32
CA ILE A 153 -0.84 16.31 11.86
C ILE A 153 0.19 17.20 11.16
N ALA A 154 0.04 17.45 9.85
CA ALA A 154 0.91 18.36 9.13
C ALA A 154 0.76 19.80 9.60
N ASP A 155 -0.46 20.24 9.91
CA ASP A 155 -0.73 21.56 10.50
C ASP A 155 -0.14 21.70 11.90
N VAL A 156 -0.32 20.67 12.74
CA VAL A 156 0.22 20.67 14.13
C VAL A 156 1.74 20.74 14.13
N LEU A 157 2.41 20.00 13.24
CA LEU A 157 3.87 20.01 13.13
C LEU A 157 4.40 21.20 12.31
N GLY A 158 3.55 21.88 11.54
CA GLY A 158 3.95 22.98 10.64
C GLY A 158 5.00 22.57 9.61
N CYS A 159 4.97 21.34 9.11
CA CYS A 159 6.04 20.76 8.32
C CYS A 159 5.64 20.50 6.86
N ALA A 160 6.64 20.44 5.99
CA ALA A 160 6.45 20.10 4.57
C ALA A 160 5.94 18.68 4.39
N VAL A 161 5.04 18.49 3.43
CA VAL A 161 4.48 17.19 3.06
C VAL A 161 4.79 16.89 1.59
N TYR A 162 5.46 15.79 1.34
CA TYR A 162 5.69 15.28 0.00
C TYR A 162 4.92 13.97 -0.22
N GLN A 163 4.45 13.77 -1.44
CA GLN A 163 3.91 12.49 -1.88
C GLN A 163 5.06 11.60 -2.35
N GLN A 164 4.94 10.28 -2.12
CA GLN A 164 5.95 9.30 -2.53
C GLN A 164 6.27 9.35 -4.03
N THR A 165 7.44 8.84 -4.41
CA THR A 165 8.00 8.90 -5.76
C THR A 165 7.18 8.19 -6.83
N VAL A 166 6.47 7.10 -6.47
CA VAL A 166 5.56 6.37 -7.36
C VAL A 166 4.13 6.63 -6.91
N GLN A 167 3.39 7.33 -7.75
CA GLN A 167 2.04 7.80 -7.46
C GLN A 167 1.02 6.84 -8.05
N TYR A 168 0.14 6.30 -7.23
CA TYR A 168 -1.02 5.50 -7.64
C TYR A 168 -2.34 6.23 -7.41
N GLY A 169 -2.29 7.56 -7.33
CA GLY A 169 -3.42 8.45 -7.07
C GLY A 169 -3.04 9.62 -6.17
N ALA A 170 -4.04 10.34 -5.67
CA ALA A 170 -3.85 11.39 -4.66
C ALA A 170 -3.60 10.74 -3.29
N HIS A 171 -2.51 11.13 -2.64
CA HIS A 171 -2.16 10.64 -1.31
C HIS A 171 -2.21 11.75 -0.25
N PHE A 172 -2.46 12.99 -0.66
CA PHE A 172 -2.62 14.13 0.22
C PHE A 172 -3.48 15.20 -0.47
N PRO A 173 -4.21 16.07 0.27
CA PRO A 173 -4.95 17.17 -0.33
C PRO A 173 -4.00 18.16 -1.03
N SER A 174 -4.11 18.29 -2.33
CA SER A 174 -3.21 19.16 -3.14
C SER A 174 -3.38 20.66 -2.86
N THR A 175 -4.48 21.05 -2.23
CA THR A 175 -4.77 22.43 -1.82
C THR A 175 -4.25 22.76 -0.41
N HIS A 176 -3.68 21.78 0.30
CA HIS A 176 -3.18 21.98 1.65
C HIS A 176 -1.89 22.82 1.63
N PRO A 177 -1.74 23.85 2.49
CA PRO A 177 -0.58 24.76 2.46
C PRO A 177 0.75 24.06 2.67
N CYS A 178 0.78 22.96 3.44
CA CYS A 178 2.00 22.17 3.66
C CYS A 178 2.38 21.26 2.48
N PHE A 179 1.53 21.12 1.43
CA PHE A 179 1.79 20.20 0.34
C PHE A 179 2.81 20.76 -0.65
N MET A 180 3.95 20.10 -0.76
CA MET A 180 5.06 20.51 -1.62
C MET A 180 5.10 19.78 -2.97
N GLY A 181 4.17 18.84 -3.21
CA GLY A 181 4.14 18.02 -4.42
C GLY A 181 4.67 16.60 -4.18
N ALA A 182 5.09 15.94 -5.26
CA ALA A 182 5.64 14.59 -5.17
C ALA A 182 7.16 14.60 -5.28
N LEU A 183 7.82 13.68 -4.56
CA LEU A 183 9.25 13.46 -4.72
C LEU A 183 9.55 12.91 -6.12
N SER A 184 10.67 13.32 -6.68
CA SER A 184 11.22 12.79 -7.92
C SER A 184 11.55 11.29 -7.79
N ARG A 185 11.76 10.62 -8.92
CA ARG A 185 12.31 9.27 -8.99
C ARG A 185 13.83 9.21 -9.18
N ASP A 186 14.48 10.37 -9.13
CA ASP A 186 15.92 10.56 -9.23
C ASP A 186 16.54 10.65 -7.85
N GLN A 187 17.57 9.83 -7.58
CA GLN A 187 18.22 9.73 -6.28
C GLN A 187 18.83 11.05 -5.83
N GLN A 188 19.53 11.76 -6.75
CA GLN A 188 20.18 13.01 -6.40
C GLN A 188 19.17 14.11 -6.07
N GLN A 189 18.13 14.24 -6.90
CA GLN A 189 17.08 15.23 -6.65
C GLN A 189 16.36 15.01 -5.34
N VAL A 190 16.06 13.74 -4.99
CA VAL A 190 15.43 13.41 -3.71
C VAL A 190 16.34 13.74 -2.54
N ARG A 191 17.63 13.40 -2.65
CA ARG A 191 18.61 13.76 -1.63
C ARG A 191 18.69 15.28 -1.41
N ASP A 192 18.73 16.05 -2.50
CA ASP A 192 18.78 17.53 -2.43
C ASP A 192 17.52 18.09 -1.75
N VAL A 193 16.34 17.58 -2.10
CA VAL A 193 15.06 17.98 -1.49
C VAL A 193 15.01 17.64 -0.01
N LEU A 194 15.50 16.46 0.40
CA LEU A 194 15.44 16.00 1.79
C LEU A 194 16.56 16.57 2.68
N SER A 195 17.66 17.07 2.11
CA SER A 195 18.83 17.55 2.86
C SER A 195 18.57 18.63 3.92
N PRO A 196 17.58 19.56 3.78
CA PRO A 196 17.29 20.54 4.81
C PRO A 196 16.59 19.99 6.06
N TYR A 197 16.02 18.77 5.98
CA TYR A 197 15.19 18.22 7.04
C TYR A 197 15.99 17.33 7.99
N ASP A 198 15.54 17.21 9.24
CA ASP A 198 16.20 16.46 10.32
C ASP A 198 15.43 15.22 10.80
N LEU A 199 14.24 14.99 10.27
CA LEU A 199 13.42 13.80 10.52
C LEU A 199 12.50 13.51 9.33
N LEU A 200 12.51 12.27 8.83
CA LEU A 200 11.58 11.78 7.82
C LEU A 200 10.44 10.99 8.48
N ILE A 201 9.23 11.51 8.42
CA ILE A 201 8.01 10.85 8.91
C ILE A 201 7.29 10.24 7.72
N VAL A 202 7.20 8.91 7.67
CA VAL A 202 6.62 8.16 6.55
C VAL A 202 5.25 7.61 6.94
N LEU A 203 4.21 8.09 6.29
CA LEU A 203 2.82 7.71 6.53
C LEU A 203 2.28 6.88 5.37
N GLY A 204 2.26 5.56 5.55
CA GLY A 204 1.71 4.61 4.58
C GLY A 204 2.36 4.64 3.20
N ALA A 205 3.63 4.98 3.14
CA ALA A 205 4.42 5.11 1.92
C ALA A 205 5.56 4.09 1.87
N ASP A 206 6.02 3.82 0.64
CA ASP A 206 7.29 3.14 0.42
C ASP A 206 8.45 4.14 0.57
N VAL A 207 9.47 3.78 1.35
CA VAL A 207 10.61 4.67 1.51
C VAL A 207 11.48 4.61 0.27
N LEU A 208 11.40 5.68 -0.52
CA LEU A 208 12.33 6.07 -1.57
C LEU A 208 12.61 4.96 -2.63
N ARG A 209 11.55 4.49 -3.31
CA ARG A 209 11.70 3.63 -4.49
C ARG A 209 12.13 4.47 -5.68
N MET A 210 13.42 4.45 -5.96
CA MET A 210 14.02 5.20 -7.07
C MET A 210 13.97 4.40 -8.36
N SER A 211 13.93 5.09 -9.50
CA SER A 211 14.07 4.49 -10.84
C SER A 211 15.18 5.12 -11.67
N VAL A 212 15.66 6.29 -11.30
CA VAL A 212 16.83 6.92 -11.88
C VAL A 212 17.96 6.83 -10.88
N TRP A 213 18.94 6.00 -11.21
CA TRP A 213 20.10 5.75 -10.34
C TRP A 213 21.11 6.89 -10.41
N ALA A 214 21.69 7.19 -9.25
CA ALA A 214 22.86 8.07 -9.11
C ALA A 214 23.83 7.41 -8.10
N PRO A 215 25.13 7.76 -8.11
CA PRO A 215 26.10 7.18 -7.19
C PRO A 215 26.01 7.80 -5.77
N VAL A 216 24.80 8.10 -5.35
CA VAL A 216 24.48 8.65 -4.02
C VAL A 216 23.21 8.00 -3.48
N GLU A 217 23.12 7.81 -2.18
CA GLU A 217 21.87 7.38 -1.55
C GLU A 217 20.83 8.52 -1.57
N PRO A 218 19.56 8.24 -1.86
CA PRO A 218 18.51 9.26 -1.90
C PRO A 218 18.18 9.84 -0.52
N LEU A 219 18.47 9.12 0.54
CA LEU A 219 18.32 9.60 1.91
C LEU A 219 19.60 10.32 2.35
N PRO A 220 19.51 11.53 2.93
CA PRO A 220 20.66 12.19 3.56
C PRO A 220 21.30 11.34 4.66
N ASP A 221 22.62 11.43 4.80
CA ASP A 221 23.37 10.62 5.76
C ASP A 221 22.91 10.88 7.19
N GLY A 222 22.60 9.80 7.91
CA GLY A 222 22.18 9.87 9.30
C GLY A 222 20.77 10.44 9.54
N MET A 223 19.97 10.69 8.50
CA MET A 223 18.59 11.14 8.66
C MET A 223 17.74 10.06 9.35
N PRO A 224 17.18 10.33 10.52
CA PRO A 224 16.29 9.39 11.19
C PRO A 224 14.95 9.26 10.47
N ILE A 225 14.35 8.07 10.56
CA ILE A 225 13.08 7.75 9.92
C ILE A 225 12.09 7.23 10.96
N ILE A 226 10.86 7.75 10.92
CA ILE A 226 9.69 7.14 11.53
C ILE A 226 8.82 6.56 10.41
N GLN A 227 8.47 5.27 10.49
CA GLN A 227 7.55 4.64 9.55
C GLN A 227 6.28 4.17 10.26
N ILE A 228 5.12 4.60 9.75
CA ILE A 228 3.80 4.18 10.23
C ILE A 228 3.01 3.66 9.02
N GLY A 229 2.42 2.47 9.14
CA GLY A 229 1.63 1.85 8.07
C GLY A 229 1.27 0.41 8.37
N GLN A 230 0.61 -0.24 7.42
CA GLN A 230 0.15 -1.64 7.56
C GLN A 230 1.11 -2.65 6.95
N ARG A 231 2.12 -2.21 6.18
CA ARG A 231 3.05 -3.07 5.45
C ARG A 231 4.37 -3.22 6.19
N ASP A 232 4.38 -4.07 7.21
CA ASP A 232 5.55 -4.37 8.03
C ASP A 232 6.76 -4.88 7.20
N TRP A 233 6.51 -5.61 6.12
CA TRP A 233 7.55 -6.06 5.19
C TRP A 233 8.36 -4.91 4.55
N GLU A 234 7.75 -3.76 4.34
CA GLU A 234 8.40 -2.60 3.72
C GLU A 234 9.16 -1.74 4.74
N MET A 235 8.83 -1.86 6.04
CA MET A 235 9.45 -1.04 7.09
C MET A 235 10.89 -1.47 7.35
N GLY A 236 11.79 -0.49 7.36
CA GLY A 236 13.22 -0.73 7.57
C GLY A 236 13.91 -1.55 6.48
N LYS A 237 13.22 -1.84 5.37
CA LYS A 237 13.71 -2.75 4.33
C LYS A 237 14.96 -2.23 3.60
N ASN A 238 14.95 -0.96 3.22
CA ASN A 238 16.06 -0.35 2.46
C ASN A 238 16.92 0.57 3.33
N PHE A 239 16.31 1.20 4.33
CA PHE A 239 16.97 2.17 5.20
C PHE A 239 16.67 1.82 6.66
N PRO A 240 17.66 1.89 7.57
CA PRO A 240 17.41 1.73 9.00
C PRO A 240 16.35 2.72 9.46
N THR A 241 15.38 2.24 10.22
CA THR A 241 14.26 3.04 10.71
C THR A 241 14.34 3.13 12.22
N GLU A 242 14.30 4.34 12.77
CA GLU A 242 14.37 4.59 14.21
C GLU A 242 13.12 4.06 14.91
N MET A 243 11.94 4.32 14.34
CA MET A 243 10.66 3.82 14.83
C MET A 243 9.83 3.25 13.68
N ALA A 244 9.51 1.97 13.72
CA ALA A 244 8.65 1.27 12.77
C ALA A 244 7.38 0.79 13.46
N VAL A 245 6.23 1.34 13.10
CA VAL A 245 4.95 1.10 13.77
C VAL A 245 3.94 0.54 12.79
N ARG A 246 3.57 -0.74 12.98
CA ARG A 246 2.51 -1.37 12.19
C ARG A 246 1.15 -0.93 12.74
N ALA A 247 0.48 -0.02 12.04
CA ALA A 247 -0.80 0.53 12.45
C ALA A 247 -1.59 1.11 11.26
N ASP A 248 -2.88 1.31 11.46
CA ASP A 248 -3.76 2.05 10.54
C ASP A 248 -3.43 3.54 10.63
N ILE A 249 -3.25 4.19 9.48
CA ILE A 249 -2.83 5.60 9.44
C ILE A 249 -3.91 6.49 10.05
N LYS A 250 -5.18 6.27 9.71
CA LYS A 250 -6.27 7.10 10.21
C LYS A 250 -6.38 7.05 11.73
N GLU A 251 -6.44 5.83 12.29
CA GLU A 251 -6.58 5.63 13.72
C GLU A 251 -5.36 6.18 14.49
N THR A 252 -4.15 6.01 13.92
CA THR A 252 -2.92 6.50 14.54
C THR A 252 -2.84 8.03 14.53
N MET A 253 -3.10 8.67 13.39
CA MET A 253 -3.04 10.13 13.30
C MET A 253 -4.14 10.80 14.13
N ALA A 254 -5.34 10.24 14.16
CA ALA A 254 -6.41 10.72 15.04
C ALA A 254 -6.05 10.65 16.52
N ALA A 255 -5.34 9.59 16.94
CA ALA A 255 -4.86 9.44 18.31
C ALA A 255 -3.65 10.34 18.66
N LEU A 256 -2.76 10.56 17.67
CA LEU A 256 -1.56 11.39 17.84
C LEU A 256 -1.87 12.89 17.88
N THR A 257 -2.77 13.39 17.04
CA THR A 257 -3.02 14.84 16.86
C THR A 257 -3.32 15.58 18.18
N PRO A 258 -4.06 15.03 19.16
CA PRO A 258 -4.30 15.71 20.44
C PRO A 258 -3.07 15.80 21.35
N ILE A 259 -2.09 14.92 21.22
CA ILE A 259 -0.93 14.85 22.13
C ILE A 259 -0.03 16.08 22.01
N PRO A 260 0.45 16.48 20.80
CA PRO A 260 1.23 17.71 20.64
C PRO A 260 0.52 18.98 21.07
N VAL A 261 -0.81 19.05 20.94
CA VAL A 261 -1.62 20.20 21.38
C VAL A 261 -1.54 20.40 22.89
N SER A 262 -1.30 19.34 23.67
CA SER A 262 -1.10 19.47 25.14
C SER A 262 0.25 20.09 25.51
N TYR A 263 1.23 20.10 24.61
CA TYR A 263 2.54 20.75 24.78
C TYR A 263 2.49 22.20 24.28
N THR A 264 1.72 23.07 24.91
CA THR A 264 1.31 24.43 24.49
C THR A 264 2.46 25.46 24.31
N HIS A 265 3.63 25.10 23.85
CA HIS A 265 4.76 26.04 23.66
C HIS A 265 5.46 25.96 22.31
N LEU A 266 4.88 25.35 21.29
CA LEU A 266 5.41 25.41 19.94
C LEU A 266 4.98 26.72 19.27
N THR A 267 5.87 27.73 19.32
CA THR A 267 5.83 28.82 18.33
C THR A 267 6.03 28.19 16.96
N LEU A 268 4.99 28.21 16.14
CA LEU A 268 5.06 27.79 14.74
C LEU A 268 6.24 28.49 14.07
N PRO A 269 7.19 27.74 13.44
CA PRO A 269 8.17 28.37 12.60
C PRO A 269 7.43 29.04 11.44
N THR A 270 7.61 30.34 11.30
CA THR A 270 7.06 31.10 10.18
C THR A 270 7.71 30.53 8.92
N ILE A 271 6.96 29.80 8.11
CA ILE A 271 7.42 29.36 6.79
C ILE A 271 7.60 30.63 5.97
N ALA A 272 8.84 31.06 5.81
CA ALA A 272 9.17 32.09 4.85
C ALA A 272 8.97 31.49 3.45
N ILE A 273 7.86 31.85 2.80
CA ILE A 273 7.66 31.58 1.38
C ILE A 273 8.64 32.50 0.63
N VAL A 274 9.65 31.90 0.02
CA VAL A 274 10.54 32.57 -0.95
C VAL A 274 10.10 32.15 -2.34
#